data_659ecc8e61507dd4343c76c5ab5c8a74
#
_entry.id   659ecc8e61507dd4343c76c5ab5c8a74
#
_cell.length_a   1.000
_cell.length_b   1.000
_cell.length_c   1.000
_cell.angle_alpha   90.00
_cell.angle_beta   90.00
_cell.angle_gamma   90.00
#
_symmetry.space_group_name_H-M   'P 1'
#
loop_
_entity.id
_entity.type
_entity.pdbx_description
1 polymer ?
#
loop_
_entity_poly.entity_id
_entity_poly.type
_entity_poly.pdbx_seq_one_letter_code
_entity_poly.pdbx_strand_id
1 'polypeptide(L)'
;MAPGLVEESDTRERYLEMMLERIQQHTGRDLRPHIVYQRGYAHRDFEADYRAFKGNAYGLANTLRQTAFLKPKLRSKLPGLFFAGQLTTPGPGVPPSLISGEVAAAEAHAYLSTPAARREPNPHPAG
;
A
#
# COMPACT_ATOMS: atom_id res chain seq x y z
N MET A 1 6.12 10.43 -0.48
CA MET A 1 5.75 11.84 -0.62
C MET A 1 5.47 12.41 0.76
N ALA A 2 5.92 13.62 1.03
CA ALA A 2 5.64 14.26 2.31
C ALA A 2 4.13 14.59 2.42
N PRO A 3 3.50 14.39 3.58
CA PRO A 3 2.11 14.77 3.78
C PRO A 3 1.98 16.29 3.69
N GLY A 4 1.06 16.77 2.86
CA GLY A 4 0.75 18.20 2.71
C GLY A 4 1.12 18.84 1.37
N LEU A 5 1.66 18.08 0.41
CA LEU A 5 1.81 18.58 -0.97
C LEU A 5 0.43 18.71 -1.61
N VAL A 6 0.03 19.94 -1.86
CA VAL A 6 -1.15 20.25 -2.68
C VAL A 6 -0.77 19.93 -4.13
N GLU A 7 -1.47 18.99 -4.74
CA GLU A 7 -1.32 18.72 -6.17
C GLU A 7 -2.04 19.83 -6.93
N GLU A 8 -1.27 20.73 -7.52
CA GLU A 8 -1.79 21.68 -8.49
C GLU A 8 -2.04 20.97 -9.81
N SER A 9 -3.03 21.45 -10.58
CA SER A 9 -3.47 20.82 -11.84
C SER A 9 -2.35 20.61 -12.83
N ASP A 10 -1.38 21.53 -12.89
CA ASP A 10 -0.26 21.48 -13.83
C ASP A 10 1.00 20.79 -13.28
N THR A 11 0.93 20.27 -12.07
CA THR A 11 2.08 19.57 -11.46
C THR A 11 2.39 18.27 -12.20
N ARG A 12 1.36 17.57 -12.69
CA ARG A 12 1.53 16.29 -13.42
C ARG A 12 2.20 16.52 -14.76
N GLU A 13 1.72 17.51 -15.53
CA GLU A 13 2.29 17.90 -16.81
C GLU A 13 3.75 18.31 -16.67
N ARG A 14 4.03 19.13 -15.68
CA ARG A 14 5.40 19.59 -15.40
C ARG A 14 6.33 18.42 -15.07
N TYR A 15 5.92 17.46 -14.25
CA TYR A 15 6.74 16.29 -13.96
C TYR A 15 6.91 15.38 -15.17
N LEU A 16 5.89 15.24 -16.01
CA LEU A 16 6.00 14.49 -17.25
C LEU A 16 7.03 15.12 -18.18
N GLU A 17 6.96 16.44 -18.39
CA GLU A 17 7.93 17.16 -19.22
C GLU A 17 9.36 17.00 -18.68
N MET A 18 9.56 17.15 -17.38
CA MET A 18 10.86 16.92 -16.75
C MET A 18 11.39 15.50 -16.99
N MET A 19 10.52 14.50 -16.94
CA MET A 19 10.91 13.10 -17.21
C MET A 19 11.27 12.92 -18.70
N LEU A 20 10.49 13.46 -19.61
CA LEU A 20 10.75 13.37 -21.06
C LEU A 20 12.05 14.08 -21.44
N GLU A 21 12.29 15.27 -20.90
CA GLU A 21 13.56 15.97 -21.06
C GLU A 21 14.75 15.13 -20.56
N ARG A 22 14.61 14.53 -19.39
CA ARG A 22 15.66 13.68 -18.82
C ARG A 22 15.94 12.46 -19.68
N ILE A 23 14.90 11.81 -20.21
CA ILE A 23 15.06 10.70 -21.15
C ILE A 23 15.77 11.16 -22.40
N GLN A 24 15.37 12.29 -22.99
CA GLN A 24 15.99 12.86 -24.17
C GLN A 24 17.47 13.17 -23.94
N GLN A 25 17.83 13.76 -22.79
CA GLN A 25 19.22 14.03 -22.41
C GLN A 25 20.08 12.77 -22.33
N HIS A 26 19.53 11.66 -21.82
CA HIS A 26 20.28 10.42 -21.65
C HIS A 26 20.30 9.54 -22.90
N THR A 27 19.24 9.56 -23.71
CA THR A 27 19.11 8.66 -24.87
C THR A 27 19.37 9.35 -26.21
N GLY A 28 19.40 10.69 -26.22
CA GLY A 28 19.47 11.49 -27.44
C GLY A 28 18.18 11.49 -28.27
N ARG A 29 17.10 10.88 -27.79
CA ARG A 29 15.83 10.73 -28.52
C ARG A 29 14.70 11.47 -27.83
N ASP A 30 13.95 12.26 -28.59
CA ASP A 30 12.70 12.84 -28.12
C ASP A 30 11.56 11.82 -28.27
N LEU A 31 10.93 11.45 -27.17
CA LEU A 31 9.82 10.50 -27.15
C LEU A 31 8.45 11.18 -27.36
N ARG A 32 8.34 12.50 -27.23
CA ARG A 32 7.05 13.22 -27.32
C ARG A 32 6.24 12.88 -28.57
N PRO A 33 6.83 12.83 -29.80
CA PRO A 33 6.09 12.48 -31.01
C PRO A 33 5.61 11.01 -31.06
N HIS A 34 6.16 10.17 -30.19
CA HIS A 34 5.87 8.73 -30.16
C HIS A 34 4.93 8.31 -29.02
N ILE A 35 4.48 9.27 -28.21
CA ILE A 35 3.55 8.97 -27.11
C ILE A 35 2.15 8.76 -27.68
N VAL A 36 1.69 7.52 -27.66
CA VAL A 36 0.34 7.12 -28.09
C VAL A 36 -0.67 7.22 -26.93
N TYR A 37 -0.21 6.99 -25.72
CA TYR A 37 -1.03 7.06 -24.52
C TYR A 37 -0.19 7.48 -23.32
N GLN A 38 -0.75 8.35 -22.48
CA GLN A 38 -0.14 8.72 -21.22
C GLN A 38 -1.19 8.78 -20.10
N ARG A 39 -0.82 8.34 -18.91
CA ARG A 39 -1.61 8.48 -17.70
C ARG A 39 -0.70 8.77 -16.52
N GLY A 40 -0.87 9.93 -15.92
CA GLY A 40 -0.26 10.24 -14.62
C GLY A 40 -1.15 9.70 -13.50
N TYR A 41 -0.56 8.97 -12.56
CA TYR A 41 -1.25 8.49 -11.37
C TYR A 41 -0.57 9.09 -10.13
N ALA A 42 -1.32 9.82 -9.32
CA ALA A 42 -0.79 10.58 -8.20
C ALA A 42 -1.58 10.32 -6.92
N HIS A 43 -1.24 11.00 -5.84
CA HIS A 43 -1.81 10.73 -4.51
C HIS A 43 -3.33 10.91 -4.46
N ARG A 44 -3.92 11.85 -5.20
CA ARG A 44 -5.40 12.00 -5.27
C ARG A 44 -6.08 10.79 -5.91
N ASP A 45 -5.44 10.16 -6.89
CA ASP A 45 -5.97 8.96 -7.52
C ASP A 45 -5.93 7.78 -6.53
N PHE A 46 -4.84 7.66 -5.74
CA PHE A 46 -4.78 6.66 -4.67
C PHE A 46 -5.84 6.89 -3.59
N GLU A 47 -6.13 8.14 -3.26
CA GLU A 47 -7.18 8.47 -2.30
C GLU A 47 -8.57 8.12 -2.85
N ALA A 48 -8.84 8.46 -4.11
CA ALA A 48 -10.13 8.20 -4.76
C ALA A 48 -10.38 6.70 -4.99
N ASP A 49 -9.42 5.99 -5.58
CA ASP A 49 -9.59 4.61 -6.04
C ASP A 49 -9.42 3.60 -4.91
N TYR A 50 -8.52 3.87 -3.96
CA TYR A 50 -8.16 2.92 -2.89
C TYR A 50 -8.52 3.39 -1.49
N ARG A 51 -9.13 4.57 -1.34
CA ARG A 51 -9.38 5.19 -0.02
C ARG A 51 -8.11 5.33 0.82
N ALA A 52 -6.96 5.45 0.15
CA ALA A 52 -5.67 5.49 0.79
C ALA A 52 -5.53 6.78 1.61
N PHE A 53 -5.21 6.66 2.89
CA PHE A 53 -5.04 7.81 3.77
C PHE A 53 -4.01 8.81 3.20
N LYS A 54 -4.47 10.03 2.88
CA LYS A 54 -3.66 11.10 2.23
C LYS A 54 -2.97 10.63 0.94
N GLY A 55 -3.62 9.78 0.17
CA GLY A 55 -3.09 9.28 -1.10
C GLY A 55 -1.83 8.43 -0.98
N ASN A 56 -1.65 7.75 0.15
CA ASN A 56 -0.46 6.94 0.42
C ASN A 56 -0.41 5.70 -0.45
N ALA A 57 0.58 5.60 -1.35
CA ALA A 57 0.76 4.46 -2.24
C ALA A 57 1.53 3.29 -1.62
N TYR A 58 2.42 3.56 -0.64
CA TYR A 58 3.41 2.59 -0.15
C TYR A 58 3.27 2.21 1.32
N GLY A 59 2.25 2.69 2.00
CA GLY A 59 2.06 2.44 3.42
C GLY A 59 2.90 3.35 4.31
N LEU A 60 3.29 2.86 5.48
CA LEU A 60 4.08 3.61 6.46
C LEU A 60 5.48 3.90 5.93
N ALA A 61 6.01 5.08 6.25
CA ALA A 61 7.36 5.45 5.90
C ALA A 61 8.37 4.47 6.51
N ASN A 62 9.38 4.09 5.73
CA ASN A 62 10.46 3.21 6.20
C ASN A 62 11.53 4.01 6.96
N THR A 63 11.13 4.69 8.03
CA THR A 63 12.04 5.33 8.98
C THR A 63 12.46 4.32 10.04
N LEU A 64 13.57 4.58 10.74
CA LEU A 64 14.04 3.72 11.82
C LEU A 64 12.97 3.48 12.91
N ARG A 65 12.07 4.45 13.11
CA ARG A 65 10.97 4.36 14.09
C ARG A 65 9.71 3.65 13.55
N GLN A 66 9.65 3.38 12.25
CA GLN A 66 8.47 2.80 11.59
C GLN A 66 8.80 1.53 10.78
N THR A 67 10.01 0.98 10.98
CA THR A 67 10.45 -0.25 10.32
C THR A 67 10.56 -1.41 11.30
N ALA A 68 10.61 -2.60 10.76
CA ALA A 68 10.82 -3.85 11.48
C ALA A 68 9.87 -4.03 12.68
N PHE A 69 10.38 -3.91 13.89
CA PHE A 69 9.64 -4.22 15.12
C PHE A 69 8.52 -3.23 15.46
N LEU A 70 8.54 -2.03 14.87
CA LEU A 70 7.55 -0.96 15.12
C LEU A 70 6.44 -0.93 14.08
N LYS A 71 6.49 -1.78 13.06
CA LYS A 71 5.36 -1.95 12.13
C LYS A 71 4.18 -2.62 12.83
N PRO A 72 2.94 -2.32 12.39
CA PRO A 72 1.77 -3.05 12.85
C PRO A 72 1.95 -4.55 12.67
N LYS A 73 1.69 -5.30 13.72
CA LYS A 73 1.75 -6.76 13.67
C LYS A 73 0.59 -7.30 12.85
N LEU A 74 0.79 -8.47 12.22
CA LEU A 74 -0.25 -9.20 11.52
C LEU A 74 -1.41 -9.60 12.45
N ARG A 75 -1.12 -9.89 13.71
CA ARG A 75 -2.13 -10.22 14.73
C ARG A 75 -2.54 -8.98 15.51
N SER A 76 -3.83 -8.69 15.52
CA SER A 76 -4.43 -7.62 16.31
C SER A 76 -4.40 -7.95 17.83
N LYS A 77 -4.64 -6.92 18.64
CA LYS A 77 -4.96 -7.11 20.06
C LYS A 77 -6.36 -7.69 20.28
N LEU A 78 -7.26 -7.53 19.29
CA LEU A 78 -8.58 -8.14 19.31
C LEU A 78 -8.47 -9.60 18.88
N PRO A 79 -9.04 -10.56 19.64
CA PRO A 79 -9.07 -11.94 19.26
C PRO A 79 -9.75 -12.15 17.90
N GLY A 80 -9.23 -13.04 17.06
CA GLY A 80 -9.81 -13.36 15.76
C GLY A 80 -9.59 -12.32 14.65
N LEU A 81 -8.99 -11.16 14.93
CA LEU A 81 -8.71 -10.14 13.93
C LEU A 81 -7.23 -10.18 13.51
N PHE A 82 -7.03 -10.34 12.21
CA PHE A 82 -5.70 -10.38 11.56
C PHE A 82 -5.61 -9.33 10.46
N PHE A 83 -4.41 -8.82 10.24
CA PHE A 83 -4.11 -7.84 9.20
C PHE A 83 -3.13 -8.42 8.19
N ALA A 84 -3.31 -8.08 6.92
CA ALA A 84 -2.38 -8.41 5.84
C ALA A 84 -2.17 -7.18 4.94
N GLY A 85 -1.12 -7.20 4.13
CA GLY A 85 -0.86 -6.18 3.13
C GLY A 85 0.29 -5.25 3.51
N GLN A 86 0.45 -4.21 2.71
CA GLN A 86 1.62 -3.32 2.73
C GLN A 86 1.84 -2.52 4.03
N LEU A 87 0.80 -2.36 4.85
CA LEU A 87 0.89 -1.63 6.11
C LEU A 87 1.44 -2.48 7.26
N THR A 88 1.53 -3.79 7.07
CA THR A 88 2.03 -4.75 8.07
C THR A 88 3.44 -5.21 7.73
N THR A 89 4.01 -6.11 8.54
CA THR A 89 5.24 -6.82 8.22
C THR A 89 4.99 -7.87 7.13
N PRO A 90 5.91 -8.07 6.13
CA PRO A 90 7.24 -7.46 6.02
C PRO A 90 7.25 -6.03 5.45
N GLY A 91 6.20 -5.53 4.83
CA GLY A 91 6.14 -4.15 4.39
C GLY A 91 5.56 -3.93 2.99
N PRO A 92 5.86 -2.79 2.35
CA PRO A 92 5.29 -2.42 1.06
C PRO A 92 5.90 -3.21 -0.09
N GLY A 93 5.07 -3.40 -1.13
CA GLY A 93 5.41 -4.10 -2.35
C GLY A 93 4.56 -5.35 -2.57
N VAL A 94 4.47 -5.82 -3.82
CA VAL A 94 3.63 -6.97 -4.16
C VAL A 94 4.11 -8.26 -3.48
N PRO A 95 5.40 -8.65 -3.57
CA PRO A 95 5.87 -9.86 -2.89
C PRO A 95 5.70 -9.79 -1.36
N PRO A 96 6.10 -8.71 -0.67
CA PRO A 96 5.86 -8.59 0.77
C PRO A 96 4.38 -8.66 1.15
N SER A 97 3.49 -8.08 0.35
CA SER A 97 2.05 -8.13 0.63
C SER A 97 1.48 -9.56 0.51
N LEU A 98 1.93 -10.34 -0.48
CA LEU A 98 1.57 -11.74 -0.62
C LEU A 98 2.07 -12.58 0.57
N ILE A 99 3.33 -12.39 0.97
CA ILE A 99 3.90 -13.07 2.14
C ILE A 99 3.11 -12.73 3.40
N SER A 100 2.73 -11.46 3.59
CA SER A 100 1.92 -11.06 4.75
C SER A 100 0.55 -11.76 4.75
N GLY A 101 -0.05 -11.96 3.57
CA GLY A 101 -1.31 -12.69 3.41
C GLY A 101 -1.18 -14.16 3.82
N GLU A 102 -0.12 -14.83 3.36
CA GLU A 102 0.17 -16.21 3.72
C GLU A 102 0.36 -16.39 5.24
N VAL A 103 1.18 -15.52 5.84
CA VAL A 103 1.41 -15.58 7.29
C VAL A 103 0.13 -15.26 8.07
N ALA A 104 -0.66 -14.27 7.66
CA ALA A 104 -1.92 -13.94 8.30
C ALA A 104 -2.93 -15.09 8.22
N ALA A 105 -2.98 -15.80 7.09
CA ALA A 105 -3.82 -16.98 6.90
C ALA A 105 -3.39 -18.14 7.81
N ALA A 106 -2.08 -18.39 7.93
CA ALA A 106 -1.55 -19.42 8.84
C ALA A 106 -1.87 -19.10 10.30
N GLU A 107 -1.70 -17.84 10.73
CA GLU A 107 -2.06 -17.38 12.07
C GLU A 107 -3.56 -17.51 12.35
N ALA A 108 -4.41 -17.16 11.38
CA ALA A 108 -5.87 -17.30 11.50
C ALA A 108 -6.27 -18.77 11.62
N HIS A 109 -5.68 -19.65 10.81
CA HIS A 109 -5.92 -21.10 10.89
C HIS A 109 -5.49 -21.68 12.24
N ALA A 110 -4.30 -21.28 12.72
CA ALA A 110 -3.83 -21.70 14.03
C ALA A 110 -4.77 -21.22 15.16
N TYR A 111 -5.25 -19.98 15.08
CA TYR A 111 -6.22 -19.44 16.04
C TYR A 111 -7.52 -20.24 16.04
N LEU A 112 -8.11 -20.53 14.90
CA LEU A 112 -9.35 -21.33 14.78
C LEU A 112 -9.21 -22.75 15.33
N SER A 113 -8.00 -23.29 15.34
CA SER A 113 -7.69 -24.61 15.90
C SER A 113 -7.57 -24.60 17.43
N THR A 114 -7.56 -23.41 18.07
CA THR A 114 -7.44 -23.30 19.53
C THR A 114 -8.78 -23.48 20.24
N PRO A 115 -8.78 -24.00 21.49
CA PRO A 115 -10.01 -24.06 22.30
C PRO A 115 -10.63 -22.70 22.61
N ALA A 116 -9.84 -21.62 22.59
CA ALA A 116 -10.31 -20.26 22.83
C ALA A 116 -11.25 -19.77 21.71
N ALA A 117 -10.92 -20.05 20.45
CA ALA A 117 -11.76 -19.67 19.31
C ALA A 117 -13.14 -20.36 19.33
N ARG A 118 -13.22 -21.54 19.92
CA ARG A 118 -14.46 -22.33 20.02
C ARG A 118 -15.41 -21.80 21.11
N ARG A 119 -14.93 -20.94 22.01
CA ARG A 119 -15.71 -20.41 23.16
C ARG A 119 -16.33 -19.04 22.88
N GLU A 120 -15.91 -18.34 21.84
CA GLU A 120 -16.56 -17.09 21.44
C GLU A 120 -17.86 -17.42 20.69
N PRO A 121 -19.05 -17.00 21.22
CA PRO A 121 -20.29 -17.15 20.48
C PRO A 121 -20.22 -16.31 19.22
N ASN A 122 -20.59 -16.88 18.08
CA ASN A 122 -20.73 -16.16 16.80
C ASN A 122 -21.67 -14.97 17.02
N PRO A 123 -21.22 -13.71 16.93
CA PRO A 123 -22.08 -12.54 17.15
C PRO A 123 -23.14 -12.35 16.06
N HIS A 124 -23.07 -13.11 14.97
CA HIS A 124 -24.07 -13.16 13.92
C HIS A 124 -24.56 -14.59 13.71
N PRO A 125 -25.61 -15.04 14.44
CA PRO A 125 -26.33 -16.23 14.03
C PRO A 125 -26.91 -15.96 12.65
N ALA A 126 -26.65 -16.89 11.72
CA ALA A 126 -27.17 -16.82 10.36
C ALA A 126 -28.69 -16.59 10.42
N GLY A 127 -29.13 -15.43 9.94
CA GLY A 127 -30.52 -15.11 9.67
C GLY A 127 -30.90 -15.59 8.28
#